data_cb29e915cdc3b26ca21b39ec496a02ca
#
_entry.id   cb29e915cdc3b26ca21b39ec496a02ca
#
_cell.length_a   1.000
_cell.length_b   1.000
_cell.length_c   1.000
_cell.angle_alpha   90.00
_cell.angle_beta   90.00
_cell.angle_gamma   90.00
#
_symmetry.space_group_name_H-M   'P 1'
#
loop_
_entity.id
_entity.type
_entity.pdbx_description
1 polymer ?
#
loop_
_entity_poly.entity_id
_entity_poly.type
_entity_poly.pdbx_seq_one_letter_code
_entity_poly.pdbx_strand_id
1 'polypeptide(L)'
;MDRPATAVYTHGHHESVLRSHRWRTVENSAAYLLPHLKPHLKVLDVGSGPGTITADLARLTGHVTASEVSADALELSRAEIAARGLTNVDFAVADAHDLPFEDGTFCVVHAHQVLQHVGDPVRALREMRRVTKPGGYVAVRDSDYAAFAWWPLLPELDEWLALYQRVARGNGGEPDAGRRLLSWARAAGFSDVTATSSTWCFATPDDRAWWGGMWAERVLGSAMADQARATGAATEADLRRISAGWRAWAAAEDGWLSVPHGELICRP
;
A
#
# COMPACT_ATOMS: atom_id res chain seq x y z
N MET A 1 21.36 2.26 13.20
CA MET A 1 20.58 3.52 13.21
C MET A 1 19.18 3.14 13.61
N ASP A 2 18.72 3.58 14.77
CA ASP A 2 17.36 3.37 15.22
C ASP A 2 16.41 4.11 14.27
N ARG A 3 15.49 3.38 13.65
CA ARG A 3 14.41 3.98 12.87
C ARG A 3 13.45 4.69 13.84
N PRO A 4 12.93 5.88 13.51
CA PRO A 4 11.93 6.51 14.37
C PRO A 4 10.70 5.60 14.49
N ALA A 5 10.16 5.49 15.71
CA ALA A 5 9.00 4.65 16.01
C ALA A 5 7.73 5.09 15.24
N THR A 6 7.69 6.34 14.79
CA THR A 6 6.62 6.90 13.96
C THR A 6 7.17 7.27 12.59
N ALA A 7 6.84 6.48 11.58
CA ALA A 7 7.12 6.83 10.18
C ALA A 7 6.09 7.87 9.69
N VAL A 8 6.54 8.77 8.80
CA VAL A 8 5.66 9.75 8.16
C VAL A 8 5.15 9.16 6.85
N TYR A 9 3.84 9.21 6.61
CA TYR A 9 3.26 8.72 5.36
C TYR A 9 3.74 9.57 4.16
N THR A 10 4.55 8.96 3.30
CA THR A 10 5.31 9.64 2.24
C THR A 10 4.42 10.32 1.20
N HIS A 11 3.27 9.71 0.84
CA HIS A 11 2.44 10.24 -0.24
C HIS A 11 1.49 11.36 0.19
N GLY A 12 1.06 11.40 1.47
CA GLY A 12 -0.01 12.28 1.92
C GLY A 12 -1.37 11.93 1.28
N HIS A 13 -2.32 12.86 1.32
CA HIS A 13 -3.69 12.67 0.82
C HIS A 13 -4.01 13.55 -0.41
N HIS A 14 -3.01 13.91 -1.21
CA HIS A 14 -3.22 14.65 -2.46
C HIS A 14 -4.12 13.83 -3.42
N GLU A 15 -4.96 14.51 -4.24
CA GLU A 15 -5.92 13.83 -5.12
C GLU A 15 -5.26 12.80 -6.07
N SER A 16 -4.04 13.08 -6.58
CA SER A 16 -3.30 12.11 -7.38
C SER A 16 -2.96 10.81 -6.62
N VAL A 17 -2.83 10.88 -5.29
CA VAL A 17 -2.61 9.70 -4.43
C VAL A 17 -3.92 8.96 -4.24
N LEU A 18 -5.00 9.67 -3.86
CA LEU A 18 -6.32 9.08 -3.65
C LEU A 18 -6.86 8.41 -4.91
N ARG A 19 -6.60 8.99 -6.09
CA ARG A 19 -6.97 8.42 -7.40
C ARG A 19 -6.37 7.03 -7.60
N SER A 20 -5.08 6.84 -7.27
CA SER A 20 -4.44 5.52 -7.35
C SER A 20 -4.96 4.53 -6.31
N HIS A 21 -5.38 5.01 -5.15
CA HIS A 21 -5.95 4.15 -4.10
C HIS A 21 -7.38 3.72 -4.45
N ARG A 22 -8.21 4.62 -5.01
CA ARG A 22 -9.58 4.29 -5.43
C ARG A 22 -9.65 3.30 -6.60
N TRP A 23 -8.58 3.15 -7.38
CA TRP A 23 -8.47 2.15 -8.45
C TRP A 23 -8.28 0.72 -7.92
N ARG A 24 -7.86 0.57 -6.67
CA ARG A 24 -7.58 -0.73 -6.07
C ARG A 24 -8.88 -1.48 -5.79
N THR A 25 -8.89 -2.76 -6.14
CA THR A 25 -9.96 -3.72 -5.85
C THR A 25 -9.35 -4.96 -5.23
N VAL A 26 -10.19 -5.84 -4.68
CA VAL A 26 -9.70 -7.12 -4.18
C VAL A 26 -9.07 -7.97 -5.29
N GLU A 27 -9.57 -7.87 -6.52
CA GLU A 27 -9.06 -8.62 -7.67
C GLU A 27 -7.66 -8.17 -8.10
N ASN A 28 -7.38 -6.87 -8.12
CA ASN A 28 -6.08 -6.35 -8.55
C ASN A 28 -5.07 -6.17 -7.42
N SER A 29 -5.51 -6.22 -6.15
CA SER A 29 -4.68 -5.89 -5.00
C SER A 29 -4.63 -6.97 -3.91
N ALA A 30 -5.58 -7.92 -3.90
CA ALA A 30 -5.68 -8.97 -2.90
C ALA A 30 -6.12 -10.33 -3.50
N ALA A 31 -5.90 -10.55 -4.80
CA ALA A 31 -6.30 -11.80 -5.47
C ALA A 31 -5.75 -13.05 -4.79
N TYR A 32 -4.53 -12.99 -4.26
CA TYR A 32 -3.88 -14.07 -3.53
C TYR A 32 -4.66 -14.50 -2.27
N LEU A 33 -5.48 -13.60 -1.69
CA LEU A 33 -6.31 -13.84 -0.52
C LEU A 33 -7.67 -14.45 -0.86
N LEU A 34 -8.21 -14.22 -2.07
CA LEU A 34 -9.55 -14.64 -2.47
C LEU A 34 -9.88 -16.12 -2.15
N PRO A 35 -8.98 -17.11 -2.41
CA PRO A 35 -9.27 -18.52 -2.12
C PRO A 35 -9.49 -18.81 -0.62
N HIS A 36 -9.06 -17.92 0.27
CA HIS A 36 -9.16 -18.05 1.72
C HIS A 36 -10.36 -17.31 2.33
N LEU A 37 -11.08 -16.51 1.55
CA LEU A 37 -12.25 -15.76 2.03
C LEU A 37 -13.52 -16.63 2.00
N LYS A 38 -14.37 -16.46 3.02
CA LYS A 38 -15.65 -17.13 3.16
C LYS A 38 -16.68 -16.19 3.83
N PRO A 39 -17.99 -16.35 3.51
CA PRO A 39 -19.05 -15.45 4.00
C PRO A 39 -19.23 -15.32 5.52
N HIS A 40 -18.67 -16.22 6.31
CA HIS A 40 -18.81 -16.19 7.77
C HIS A 40 -17.57 -15.60 8.48
N LEU A 41 -16.53 -15.20 7.76
CA LEU A 41 -15.28 -14.72 8.37
C LEU A 41 -15.42 -13.31 8.90
N LYS A 42 -14.69 -13.02 9.99
CA LYS A 42 -14.45 -11.69 10.53
C LYS A 42 -13.05 -11.25 10.11
N VAL A 43 -12.98 -10.13 9.41
CA VAL A 43 -11.75 -9.60 8.80
C VAL A 43 -11.34 -8.30 9.49
N LEU A 44 -10.05 -8.09 9.72
CA LEU A 44 -9.46 -6.78 9.99
C LEU A 44 -8.72 -6.33 8.73
N ASP A 45 -9.02 -5.14 8.25
CA ASP A 45 -8.31 -4.46 7.17
C ASP A 45 -7.46 -3.32 7.77
N VAL A 46 -6.16 -3.55 7.88
CA VAL A 46 -5.20 -2.61 8.49
C VAL A 46 -4.73 -1.63 7.44
N GLY A 47 -4.88 -0.33 7.69
CA GLY A 47 -4.54 0.70 6.73
C GLY A 47 -5.50 0.71 5.54
N SER A 48 -6.81 0.78 5.83
CA SER A 48 -7.89 0.64 4.83
C SER A 48 -7.88 1.74 3.74
N GLY A 49 -7.20 2.85 3.97
CA GLY A 49 -7.15 3.99 3.06
C GLY A 49 -8.53 4.48 2.68
N PRO A 50 -8.85 4.69 1.38
CA PRO A 50 -10.18 5.12 0.96
C PRO A 50 -11.27 4.03 1.03
N GLY A 51 -10.96 2.81 1.46
CA GLY A 51 -11.94 1.77 1.74
C GLY A 51 -12.41 0.94 0.54
N THR A 52 -11.79 1.05 -0.62
CA THR A 52 -12.23 0.30 -1.81
C THR A 52 -12.02 -1.21 -1.68
N ILE A 53 -10.84 -1.63 -1.19
CA ILE A 53 -10.56 -3.04 -0.88
C ILE A 53 -11.44 -3.51 0.30
N THR A 54 -11.58 -2.68 1.34
CA THR A 54 -12.47 -2.94 2.48
C THR A 54 -13.89 -3.26 2.03
N ALA A 55 -14.43 -2.46 1.11
CA ALA A 55 -15.77 -2.65 0.57
C ALA A 55 -15.93 -3.98 -0.18
N ASP A 56 -14.91 -4.36 -0.94
CA ASP A 56 -14.93 -5.65 -1.64
C ASP A 56 -14.80 -6.83 -0.65
N LEU A 57 -13.93 -6.71 0.37
CA LEU A 57 -13.85 -7.68 1.46
C LEU A 57 -15.19 -7.84 2.19
N ALA A 58 -15.89 -6.73 2.46
CA ALA A 58 -17.19 -6.74 3.13
C ALA A 58 -18.29 -7.47 2.32
N ARG A 59 -18.20 -7.47 0.99
CA ARG A 59 -19.10 -8.25 0.13
C ARG A 59 -18.81 -9.75 0.14
N LEU A 60 -17.57 -10.13 0.43
CA LEU A 60 -17.09 -11.51 0.38
C LEU A 60 -17.10 -12.20 1.74
N THR A 61 -17.25 -11.44 2.82
CA THR A 61 -17.11 -11.94 4.21
C THR A 61 -18.25 -11.47 5.10
N GLY A 62 -18.37 -12.05 6.29
CA GLY A 62 -19.46 -11.73 7.20
C GLY A 62 -19.34 -10.36 7.84
N HIS A 63 -18.13 -9.95 8.17
CA HIS A 63 -17.88 -8.66 8.83
C HIS A 63 -16.45 -8.18 8.60
N VAL A 64 -16.27 -6.89 8.39
CA VAL A 64 -14.95 -6.26 8.27
C VAL A 64 -14.81 -5.16 9.31
N THR A 65 -13.64 -5.09 9.96
CA THR A 65 -13.22 -3.91 10.72
C THR A 65 -12.16 -3.21 9.89
N ALA A 66 -12.46 -1.99 9.43
CA ALA A 66 -11.50 -1.11 8.76
C ALA A 66 -10.71 -0.32 9.80
N SER A 67 -9.40 -0.29 9.70
CA SER A 67 -8.58 0.50 10.62
C SER A 67 -7.60 1.42 9.90
N GLU A 68 -7.39 2.60 10.50
CA GLU A 68 -6.45 3.62 10.05
C GLU A 68 -5.82 4.33 11.24
N VAL A 69 -4.64 4.92 11.03
CA VAL A 69 -3.88 5.60 12.08
C VAL A 69 -4.53 6.93 12.53
N SER A 70 -5.40 7.51 11.71
CA SER A 70 -6.10 8.75 12.03
C SER A 70 -7.60 8.69 11.71
N ALA A 71 -8.39 9.46 12.45
CA ALA A 71 -9.83 9.59 12.22
C ALA A 71 -10.14 10.18 10.82
N ASP A 72 -9.35 11.16 10.37
CA ASP A 72 -9.53 11.79 9.05
C ASP A 72 -9.34 10.81 7.90
N ALA A 73 -8.36 9.88 8.02
CA ALA A 73 -8.17 8.82 7.03
C ALA A 73 -9.36 7.86 7.01
N LEU A 74 -9.94 7.54 8.18
CA LEU A 74 -11.13 6.68 8.27
C LEU A 74 -12.38 7.29 7.64
N GLU A 75 -12.52 8.63 7.61
CA GLU A 75 -13.68 9.27 6.98
C GLU A 75 -13.76 8.98 5.48
N LEU A 76 -12.62 8.83 4.80
CA LEU A 76 -12.60 8.42 3.39
C LEU A 76 -13.19 7.00 3.21
N SER A 77 -12.81 6.09 4.09
CA SER A 77 -13.32 4.71 4.09
C SER A 77 -14.81 4.68 4.46
N ARG A 78 -15.26 5.47 5.46
CA ARG A 78 -16.68 5.58 5.81
C ARG A 78 -17.53 6.05 4.64
N ALA A 79 -17.07 7.08 3.94
CA ALA A 79 -17.77 7.62 2.78
C ALA A 79 -17.92 6.59 1.66
N GLU A 80 -16.85 5.83 1.37
CA GLU A 80 -16.86 4.78 0.34
C GLU A 80 -17.82 3.64 0.72
N ILE A 81 -17.76 3.14 1.96
CA ILE A 81 -18.62 2.08 2.48
C ILE A 81 -20.10 2.51 2.43
N ALA A 82 -20.40 3.75 2.86
CA ALA A 82 -21.75 4.30 2.80
C ALA A 82 -22.26 4.46 1.35
N ALA A 83 -21.40 4.95 0.44
CA ALA A 83 -21.74 5.08 -0.98
C ALA A 83 -22.06 3.73 -1.64
N ARG A 84 -21.47 2.64 -1.16
CA ARG A 84 -21.75 1.26 -1.65
C ARG A 84 -22.88 0.56 -0.90
N GLY A 85 -23.51 1.22 0.08
CA GLY A 85 -24.65 0.70 0.86
C GLY A 85 -24.31 -0.49 1.75
N LEU A 86 -23.05 -0.62 2.18
CA LEU A 86 -22.58 -1.73 3.04
C LEU A 86 -22.82 -1.39 4.51
N THR A 87 -23.28 -2.39 5.29
CA THR A 87 -23.66 -2.22 6.71
C THR A 87 -22.88 -3.14 7.65
N ASN A 88 -22.01 -4.01 7.10
CA ASN A 88 -21.22 -4.98 7.84
C ASN A 88 -19.76 -4.55 8.00
N VAL A 89 -19.52 -3.24 8.13
CA VAL A 89 -18.19 -2.68 8.34
C VAL A 89 -18.16 -1.80 9.59
N ASP A 90 -17.25 -2.13 10.51
CA ASP A 90 -16.88 -1.28 11.64
C ASP A 90 -15.58 -0.50 11.33
N PHE A 91 -15.35 0.56 12.09
CA PHE A 91 -14.20 1.45 11.88
C PHE A 91 -13.48 1.71 13.20
N ALA A 92 -12.15 1.59 13.18
CA ALA A 92 -11.31 1.80 14.35
C ALA A 92 -10.09 2.67 14.01
N VAL A 93 -9.81 3.67 14.84
CA VAL A 93 -8.49 4.34 14.81
C VAL A 93 -7.50 3.40 15.48
N ALA A 94 -6.46 2.97 14.77
CA ALA A 94 -5.49 2.02 15.27
C ALA A 94 -4.10 2.23 14.63
N ASP A 95 -3.06 2.18 15.48
CA ASP A 95 -1.69 2.04 15.01
C ASP A 95 -1.41 0.56 14.73
N ALA A 96 -0.87 0.24 13.57
CA ALA A 96 -0.50 -1.13 13.21
C ALA A 96 0.52 -1.77 14.18
N HIS A 97 1.26 -0.95 14.94
CA HIS A 97 2.23 -1.41 15.95
C HIS A 97 1.61 -1.70 17.33
N ASP A 98 0.33 -1.35 17.53
CA ASP A 98 -0.40 -1.51 18.81
C ASP A 98 -1.91 -1.55 18.51
N LEU A 99 -2.38 -2.69 18.02
CA LEU A 99 -3.77 -2.87 17.61
C LEU A 99 -4.69 -2.98 18.84
N PRO A 100 -5.72 -2.12 18.97
CA PRO A 100 -6.58 -2.06 20.15
C PRO A 100 -7.64 -3.18 20.15
N PHE A 101 -7.23 -4.41 19.82
CA PHE A 101 -8.10 -5.59 19.79
C PHE A 101 -7.52 -6.71 20.62
N GLU A 102 -8.40 -7.55 21.18
CA GLU A 102 -8.01 -8.73 21.94
C GLU A 102 -7.32 -9.77 21.06
N ASP A 103 -6.51 -10.63 21.68
CA ASP A 103 -5.86 -11.77 21.02
C ASP A 103 -6.90 -12.65 20.32
N GLY A 104 -6.59 -13.12 19.14
CA GLY A 104 -7.44 -14.03 18.41
C GLY A 104 -8.84 -13.50 18.08
N THR A 105 -8.99 -12.22 17.79
CA THR A 105 -10.29 -11.59 17.48
C THR A 105 -10.74 -11.86 16.05
N PHE A 106 -9.82 -11.90 15.07
CA PHE A 106 -10.13 -11.94 13.64
C PHE A 106 -9.77 -13.28 13.00
N CYS A 107 -10.56 -13.68 12.00
CA CYS A 107 -10.26 -14.87 11.20
C CYS A 107 -9.22 -14.58 10.13
N VAL A 108 -9.22 -13.34 9.61
CA VAL A 108 -8.25 -12.84 8.62
C VAL A 108 -7.83 -11.44 9.04
N VAL A 109 -6.54 -11.16 9.00
CA VAL A 109 -5.97 -9.81 9.12
C VAL A 109 -5.27 -9.50 7.82
N HIS A 110 -5.74 -8.46 7.14
CA HIS A 110 -5.24 -8.04 5.83
C HIS A 110 -4.53 -6.69 5.93
N ALA A 111 -3.48 -6.49 5.15
CA ALA A 111 -2.87 -5.18 4.93
C ALA A 111 -2.32 -5.09 3.50
N HIS A 112 -2.67 -4.01 2.81
CA HIS A 112 -2.20 -3.74 1.46
C HIS A 112 -1.41 -2.43 1.39
N GLN A 113 -0.12 -2.53 1.06
CA GLN A 113 0.81 -1.40 1.00
C GLN A 113 0.86 -0.58 2.32
N VAL A 114 0.96 -1.28 3.44
CA VAL A 114 1.08 -0.70 4.78
C VAL A 114 2.50 -0.88 5.33
N LEU A 115 3.06 -2.09 5.22
CA LEU A 115 4.34 -2.41 5.85
C LEU A 115 5.50 -1.60 5.26
N GLN A 116 5.37 -1.15 4.02
CA GLN A 116 6.33 -0.23 3.38
C GLN A 116 6.36 1.16 4.02
N HIS A 117 5.32 1.55 4.76
CA HIS A 117 5.16 2.89 5.34
C HIS A 117 5.36 2.95 6.85
N VAL A 118 5.48 1.80 7.53
CA VAL A 118 5.63 1.75 8.99
C VAL A 118 7.10 1.68 9.42
N GLY A 119 7.42 2.24 10.59
CA GLY A 119 8.79 2.28 11.11
C GLY A 119 9.31 0.91 11.57
N ASP A 120 8.43 0.05 12.10
CA ASP A 120 8.77 -1.32 12.55
C ASP A 120 7.77 -2.34 11.97
N PRO A 121 7.99 -2.81 10.74
CA PRO A 121 7.10 -3.78 10.09
C PRO A 121 7.06 -5.13 10.80
N VAL A 122 8.11 -5.50 11.54
CA VAL A 122 8.14 -6.74 12.31
C VAL A 122 7.22 -6.65 13.52
N ARG A 123 7.19 -5.51 14.21
CA ARG A 123 6.25 -5.25 15.31
C ARG A 123 4.80 -5.23 14.80
N ALA A 124 4.54 -4.56 13.68
CA ALA A 124 3.23 -4.55 13.05
C ALA A 124 2.75 -5.97 12.72
N LEU A 125 3.61 -6.81 12.15
CA LEU A 125 3.30 -8.21 11.86
C LEU A 125 3.06 -9.05 13.13
N ARG A 126 3.76 -8.76 14.24
CA ARG A 126 3.49 -9.41 15.54
C ARG A 126 2.10 -9.06 16.08
N GLU A 127 1.69 -7.82 15.97
CA GLU A 127 0.35 -7.37 16.35
C GLU A 127 -0.73 -8.00 15.45
N MET A 128 -0.53 -8.00 14.12
CA MET A 128 -1.42 -8.71 13.21
C MET A 128 -1.56 -10.20 13.56
N ARG A 129 -0.42 -10.86 13.91
CA ARG A 129 -0.42 -12.24 14.38
C ARG A 129 -1.21 -12.41 15.67
N ARG A 130 -1.00 -11.54 16.67
CA ARG A 130 -1.64 -11.59 17.97
C ARG A 130 -3.16 -11.54 17.87
N VAL A 131 -3.68 -10.62 17.05
CA VAL A 131 -5.13 -10.43 16.90
C VAL A 131 -5.79 -11.44 15.96
N THR A 132 -4.99 -12.29 15.28
CA THR A 132 -5.49 -13.35 14.40
C THR A 132 -5.77 -14.62 15.20
N LYS A 133 -6.94 -15.24 14.97
CA LYS A 133 -7.34 -16.52 15.61
C LYS A 133 -6.39 -17.65 15.20
N PRO A 134 -6.20 -18.65 16.09
CA PRO A 134 -5.62 -19.92 15.67
C PRO A 134 -6.36 -20.50 14.46
N GLY A 135 -5.61 -20.90 13.43
CA GLY A 135 -6.18 -21.37 12.16
C GLY A 135 -6.66 -20.27 11.21
N GLY A 136 -6.51 -19.02 11.59
CA GLY A 136 -6.76 -17.86 10.73
C GLY A 136 -5.57 -17.52 9.83
N TYR A 137 -5.62 -16.35 9.19
CA TYR A 137 -4.60 -15.89 8.23
C TYR A 137 -4.20 -14.44 8.48
N VAL A 138 -2.90 -14.15 8.37
CA VAL A 138 -2.39 -12.80 8.13
C VAL A 138 -1.99 -12.73 6.66
N ALA A 139 -2.57 -11.79 5.92
CA ALA A 139 -2.38 -11.61 4.48
C ALA A 139 -1.82 -10.20 4.23
N VAL A 140 -0.62 -10.11 3.69
CA VAL A 140 0.04 -8.82 3.41
C VAL A 140 0.55 -8.76 1.98
N ARG A 141 0.47 -7.56 1.38
CA ARG A 141 0.98 -7.27 0.05
C ARG A 141 1.57 -5.86 0.01
N ASP A 142 2.83 -5.75 -0.36
CA ASP A 142 3.53 -4.47 -0.50
C ASP A 142 4.32 -4.42 -1.80
N SER A 143 4.47 -3.21 -2.35
CA SER A 143 5.23 -2.98 -3.57
C SER A 143 6.73 -3.10 -3.32
N ASP A 144 7.45 -3.38 -4.40
CA ASP A 144 8.90 -3.43 -4.45
C ASP A 144 9.40 -2.42 -5.49
N TYR A 145 9.66 -1.19 -5.05
CA TYR A 145 10.02 -0.11 -5.96
C TYR A 145 11.33 -0.37 -6.73
N ALA A 146 12.32 -1.01 -6.11
CA ALA A 146 13.56 -1.36 -6.81
C ALA A 146 13.39 -2.48 -7.85
N ALA A 147 12.21 -3.10 -7.94
CA ALA A 147 11.86 -4.06 -8.97
C ALA A 147 10.95 -3.49 -10.06
N PHE A 148 10.58 -2.19 -10.00
CA PHE A 148 9.83 -1.56 -11.07
C PHE A 148 10.63 -1.62 -12.37
N ALA A 149 9.95 -1.90 -13.46
CA ALA A 149 10.54 -1.92 -14.78
C ALA A 149 9.64 -1.16 -15.76
N TRP A 150 10.24 -0.42 -16.66
CA TRP A 150 9.53 0.36 -17.66
C TRP A 150 10.25 0.38 -19.01
N TRP A 151 9.49 0.65 -20.04
CA TRP A 151 9.94 0.94 -21.37
C TRP A 151 9.09 2.10 -21.96
N PRO A 152 9.64 3.05 -22.72
CA PRO A 152 11.08 3.23 -23.01
C PRO A 152 11.88 3.62 -21.76
N LEU A 153 13.19 3.36 -21.79
CA LEU A 153 14.10 3.77 -20.72
C LEU A 153 14.28 5.30 -20.79
N LEU A 154 13.78 5.97 -19.76
CA LEU A 154 13.86 7.42 -19.62
C LEU A 154 14.67 7.76 -18.36
N PRO A 155 15.76 8.53 -18.46
CA PRO A 155 16.56 8.92 -17.29
C PRO A 155 15.75 9.61 -16.18
N GLU A 156 14.70 10.33 -16.55
CA GLU A 156 13.81 11.02 -15.62
C GLU A 156 13.03 10.04 -14.72
N LEU A 157 12.75 8.84 -15.20
CA LEU A 157 12.10 7.80 -14.41
C LEU A 157 13.10 7.12 -13.45
N ASP A 158 14.36 6.99 -13.84
CA ASP A 158 15.43 6.54 -12.93
C ASP A 158 15.63 7.58 -11.80
N GLU A 159 15.64 8.87 -12.15
CA GLU A 159 15.70 9.96 -11.16
C GLU A 159 14.49 9.96 -10.23
N TRP A 160 13.28 9.76 -10.76
CA TRP A 160 12.07 9.62 -9.98
C TRP A 160 12.17 8.48 -8.95
N LEU A 161 12.61 7.30 -9.41
CA LEU A 161 12.74 6.14 -8.52
C LEU A 161 13.74 6.40 -7.40
N ALA A 162 14.91 6.94 -7.76
CA ALA A 162 15.94 7.28 -6.79
C ALA A 162 15.47 8.33 -5.77
N LEU A 163 14.73 9.36 -6.24
CA LEU A 163 14.15 10.39 -5.38
C LEU A 163 13.10 9.79 -4.44
N TYR A 164 12.16 9.00 -4.97
CA TYR A 164 11.11 8.37 -4.16
C TYR A 164 11.71 7.49 -3.06
N GLN A 165 12.67 6.63 -3.40
CA GLN A 165 13.33 5.75 -2.43
C GLN A 165 14.06 6.54 -1.33
N ARG A 166 14.71 7.66 -1.69
CA ARG A 166 15.39 8.54 -0.73
C ARG A 166 14.40 9.17 0.24
N VAL A 167 13.31 9.75 -0.27
CA VAL A 167 12.29 10.41 0.56
C VAL A 167 11.58 9.39 1.45
N ALA A 168 11.17 8.23 0.90
CA ALA A 168 10.49 7.20 1.67
C ALA A 168 11.35 6.65 2.82
N ARG A 169 12.65 6.41 2.58
CA ARG A 169 13.58 5.99 3.65
C ARG A 169 13.87 7.09 4.65
N GLY A 170 13.92 8.35 4.21
CA GLY A 170 14.01 9.51 5.10
C GLY A 170 12.82 9.62 6.06
N ASN A 171 11.63 9.17 5.64
CA ASN A 171 10.41 9.09 6.45
C ASN A 171 10.34 7.85 7.35
N GLY A 172 11.35 6.99 7.34
CA GLY A 172 11.38 5.75 8.12
C GLY A 172 10.71 4.54 7.45
N GLY A 173 10.17 4.69 6.25
CA GLY A 173 9.59 3.60 5.47
C GLY A 173 10.62 2.75 4.71
N GLU A 174 10.16 1.69 4.08
CA GLU A 174 10.96 0.85 3.18
C GLU A 174 10.24 0.67 1.84
N PRO A 175 10.62 1.44 0.81
CA PRO A 175 9.95 1.38 -0.50
C PRO A 175 10.11 0.03 -1.21
N ASP A 176 11.15 -0.75 -0.87
CA ASP A 176 11.42 -2.07 -1.46
C ASP A 176 10.89 -3.18 -0.53
N ALA A 177 9.73 -2.96 0.09
CA ALA A 177 9.14 -3.84 1.09
C ALA A 177 8.78 -5.21 0.54
N GLY A 178 8.31 -5.29 -0.72
CA GLY A 178 7.84 -6.53 -1.31
C GLY A 178 8.84 -7.70 -1.15
N ARG A 179 10.11 -7.50 -1.45
CA ARG A 179 11.18 -8.50 -1.28
C ARG A 179 11.54 -8.81 0.17
N ARG A 180 11.12 -7.97 1.12
CA ARG A 180 11.46 -8.09 2.54
C ARG A 180 10.37 -8.78 3.36
N LEU A 181 9.14 -8.88 2.84
CA LEU A 181 7.98 -9.39 3.57
C LEU A 181 8.25 -10.74 4.22
N LEU A 182 8.84 -11.70 3.48
CA LEU A 182 9.14 -13.04 4.01
C LEU A 182 10.12 -12.98 5.19
N SER A 183 11.16 -12.16 5.10
CA SER A 183 12.13 -11.97 6.18
C SER A 183 11.47 -11.36 7.41
N TRP A 184 10.62 -10.36 7.23
CA TRP A 184 9.89 -9.73 8.33
C TRP A 184 8.88 -10.67 9.00
N ALA A 185 8.16 -11.47 8.20
CA ALA A 185 7.24 -12.47 8.73
C ALA A 185 7.96 -13.52 9.59
N ARG A 186 9.12 -14.01 9.12
CA ARG A 186 9.97 -14.92 9.90
C ARG A 186 10.44 -14.28 11.21
N ALA A 187 10.89 -13.03 11.17
CA ALA A 187 11.31 -12.27 12.36
C ALA A 187 10.14 -11.97 13.32
N ALA A 188 8.90 -11.89 12.81
CA ALA A 188 7.68 -11.75 13.60
C ALA A 188 7.22 -13.10 14.23
N GLY A 189 7.87 -14.21 13.87
CA GLY A 189 7.62 -15.53 14.46
C GLY A 189 6.66 -16.41 13.67
N PHE A 190 6.33 -16.08 12.41
CA PHE A 190 5.57 -16.97 11.55
C PHE A 190 6.46 -18.11 11.02
N SER A 191 5.99 -19.34 11.21
CA SER A 191 6.66 -20.56 10.69
C SER A 191 5.98 -21.10 9.42
N ASP A 192 4.66 -20.95 9.30
CA ASP A 192 3.88 -21.34 8.12
C ASP A 192 3.56 -20.11 7.27
N VAL A 193 4.32 -19.94 6.19
CA VAL A 193 4.24 -18.78 5.31
C VAL A 193 4.27 -19.23 3.86
N THR A 194 3.23 -18.92 3.11
CA THR A 194 3.20 -19.01 1.66
C THR A 194 3.55 -17.65 1.08
N ALA A 195 4.65 -17.56 0.33
CA ALA A 195 5.10 -16.35 -0.34
C ALA A 195 4.83 -16.44 -1.84
N THR A 196 4.21 -15.40 -2.40
CA THR A 196 3.95 -15.24 -3.83
C THR A 196 4.33 -13.83 -4.28
N SER A 197 4.18 -13.57 -5.56
CA SER A 197 4.39 -12.24 -6.14
C SER A 197 3.38 -12.03 -7.26
N SER A 198 2.89 -10.81 -7.36
CA SER A 198 2.06 -10.36 -8.47
C SER A 198 2.52 -9.00 -8.97
N THR A 199 2.04 -8.60 -10.13
CA THR A 199 2.42 -7.31 -10.71
C THR A 199 1.19 -6.56 -11.22
N TRP A 200 1.19 -5.23 -11.06
CA TRP A 200 0.35 -4.37 -11.87
C TRP A 200 1.11 -4.06 -13.16
N CYS A 201 0.41 -4.08 -14.27
CA CYS A 201 0.97 -3.74 -15.57
C CYS A 201 0.16 -2.62 -16.20
N PHE A 202 0.83 -1.58 -16.66
CA PHE A 202 0.24 -0.43 -17.33
C PHE A 202 0.84 -0.32 -18.72
N ALA A 203 0.05 -0.64 -19.76
CA ALA A 203 0.55 -0.72 -21.13
C ALA A 203 -0.45 -0.21 -22.19
N THR A 204 -1.75 -0.22 -21.90
CA THR A 204 -2.73 0.37 -22.83
C THR A 204 -2.60 1.90 -22.87
N PRO A 205 -3.06 2.58 -23.93
CA PRO A 205 -3.05 4.06 -23.98
C PRO A 205 -3.73 4.70 -22.76
N ASP A 206 -4.85 4.15 -22.31
CA ASP A 206 -5.59 4.65 -21.13
C ASP A 206 -4.81 4.42 -19.84
N ASP A 207 -4.20 3.24 -19.65
CA ASP A 207 -3.35 2.95 -18.50
C ASP A 207 -2.18 3.92 -18.41
N ARG A 208 -1.49 4.14 -19.55
CA ARG A 208 -0.33 5.03 -19.60
C ARG A 208 -0.73 6.48 -19.30
N ALA A 209 -1.81 6.96 -19.91
CA ALA A 209 -2.32 8.30 -19.68
C ALA A 209 -2.69 8.49 -18.19
N TRP A 210 -3.37 7.49 -17.62
CA TRP A 210 -3.79 7.51 -16.22
C TRP A 210 -2.61 7.44 -15.25
N TRP A 211 -1.74 6.44 -15.38
CA TRP A 211 -0.62 6.22 -14.44
C TRP A 211 0.46 7.29 -14.57
N GLY A 212 0.89 7.57 -15.81
CA GLY A 212 1.90 8.60 -16.07
C GLY A 212 1.41 10.01 -15.75
N GLY A 213 0.15 10.33 -16.06
CA GLY A 213 -0.48 11.59 -15.67
C GLY A 213 -0.54 11.77 -14.16
N MET A 214 -0.96 10.73 -13.44
CA MET A 214 -1.01 10.73 -11.98
C MET A 214 0.38 10.96 -11.36
N TRP A 215 1.43 10.28 -11.84
CA TRP A 215 2.79 10.49 -11.32
C TRP A 215 3.35 11.86 -11.70
N ALA A 216 3.06 12.34 -12.92
CA ALA A 216 3.46 13.69 -13.34
C ALA A 216 2.87 14.78 -12.42
N GLU A 217 1.63 14.61 -11.95
CA GLU A 217 1.00 15.51 -10.97
C GLU A 217 1.59 15.31 -9.56
N ARG A 218 1.74 14.05 -9.14
CA ARG A 218 2.19 13.67 -7.79
C ARG A 218 3.58 14.21 -7.46
N VAL A 219 4.53 14.13 -8.41
CA VAL A 219 5.88 14.64 -8.17
C VAL A 219 5.96 16.16 -8.06
N LEU A 220 4.91 16.90 -8.41
CA LEU A 220 4.85 18.35 -8.26
C LEU A 220 4.09 18.81 -7.02
N GLY A 221 3.02 18.11 -6.63
CA GLY A 221 2.03 18.63 -5.67
C GLY A 221 1.75 17.74 -4.46
N SER A 222 2.44 16.61 -4.27
CA SER A 222 2.20 15.75 -3.11
C SER A 222 3.15 16.05 -1.94
N ALA A 223 2.84 15.48 -0.76
CA ALA A 223 3.71 15.56 0.41
C ALA A 223 5.15 15.08 0.11
N MET A 224 5.34 14.10 -0.77
CA MET A 224 6.66 13.67 -1.25
C MET A 224 7.42 14.83 -1.93
N ALA A 225 6.74 15.63 -2.76
CA ALA A 225 7.34 16.77 -3.43
C ALA A 225 7.75 17.85 -2.43
N ASP A 226 6.88 18.14 -1.45
CA ASP A 226 7.18 19.13 -0.40
C ASP A 226 8.36 18.69 0.47
N GLN A 227 8.41 17.42 0.84
CA GLN A 227 9.53 16.84 1.59
C GLN A 227 10.83 16.86 0.77
N ALA A 228 10.77 16.55 -0.53
CA ALA A 228 11.93 16.60 -1.40
C ALA A 228 12.52 18.02 -1.49
N ARG A 229 11.66 19.04 -1.58
CA ARG A 229 12.08 20.44 -1.54
C ARG A 229 12.66 20.83 -0.18
N ALA A 230 11.96 20.52 0.90
CA ALA A 230 12.33 20.90 2.25
C ALA A 230 13.68 20.28 2.69
N THR A 231 13.98 19.07 2.24
CA THR A 231 15.23 18.37 2.54
C THR A 231 16.35 18.67 1.55
N GLY A 232 16.09 19.43 0.48
CA GLY A 232 17.05 19.66 -0.61
C GLY A 232 17.35 18.40 -1.44
N ALA A 233 16.50 17.36 -1.36
CA ALA A 233 16.64 16.13 -2.14
C ALA A 233 16.36 16.36 -3.62
N ALA A 234 15.52 17.35 -3.97
CA ALA A 234 15.26 17.80 -5.33
C ALA A 234 14.91 19.29 -5.35
N THR A 235 15.30 19.94 -6.43
CA THR A 235 14.87 21.31 -6.74
C THR A 235 13.53 21.30 -7.48
N GLU A 236 12.89 22.47 -7.58
CA GLU A 236 11.69 22.63 -8.41
C GLU A 236 11.94 22.27 -9.88
N ALA A 237 13.15 22.59 -10.41
CA ALA A 237 13.54 22.24 -11.76
C ALA A 237 13.64 20.71 -11.95
N ASP A 238 14.19 20.00 -10.97
CA ASP A 238 14.27 18.53 -10.98
C ASP A 238 12.88 17.90 -10.98
N LEU A 239 11.98 18.36 -10.11
CA LEU A 239 10.62 17.85 -10.05
C LEU A 239 9.85 18.09 -11.35
N ARG A 240 10.03 19.25 -11.99
CA ARG A 240 9.44 19.53 -13.32
C ARG A 240 10.00 18.63 -14.41
N ARG A 241 11.30 18.35 -14.40
CA ARG A 241 11.95 17.44 -15.35
C ARG A 241 11.40 16.01 -15.19
N ILE A 242 11.31 15.51 -13.94
CA ILE A 242 10.72 14.20 -13.63
C ILE A 242 9.24 14.15 -14.08
N SER A 243 8.46 15.20 -13.81
CA SER A 243 7.08 15.30 -14.29
C SER A 243 6.98 15.24 -15.81
N ALA A 244 7.87 15.92 -16.53
CA ALA A 244 7.94 15.85 -18.00
C ALA A 244 8.30 14.44 -18.49
N GLY A 245 9.22 13.73 -17.82
CA GLY A 245 9.56 12.34 -18.12
C GLY A 245 8.35 11.40 -18.00
N TRP A 246 7.55 11.54 -16.93
CA TRP A 246 6.31 10.76 -16.78
C TRP A 246 5.29 11.04 -17.89
N ARG A 247 5.18 12.30 -18.36
CA ARG A 247 4.32 12.65 -19.50
C ARG A 247 4.85 12.08 -20.81
N ALA A 248 6.17 12.10 -21.01
CA ALA A 248 6.82 11.51 -22.18
C ALA A 248 6.60 9.98 -22.22
N TRP A 249 6.76 9.30 -21.07
CA TRP A 249 6.45 7.87 -20.96
C TRP A 249 4.97 7.59 -21.27
N ALA A 250 4.04 8.39 -20.76
CA ALA A 250 2.62 8.22 -21.02
C ALA A 250 2.26 8.39 -22.50
N ALA A 251 2.99 9.24 -23.22
CA ALA A 251 2.79 9.49 -24.65
C ALA A 251 3.49 8.47 -25.56
N ALA A 252 4.39 7.64 -25.06
CA ALA A 252 5.09 6.63 -25.84
C ALA A 252 4.12 5.53 -26.30
N GLU A 253 4.05 5.26 -27.61
CA GLU A 253 3.11 4.26 -28.18
C GLU A 253 3.38 2.84 -27.67
N ASP A 254 4.65 2.52 -27.43
CA ASP A 254 5.13 1.24 -26.90
C ASP A 254 5.43 1.29 -25.39
N GLY A 255 4.90 2.30 -24.70
CA GLY A 255 5.07 2.46 -23.25
C GLY A 255 4.52 1.28 -22.48
N TRP A 256 5.35 0.74 -21.59
CA TRP A 256 5.04 -0.39 -20.72
C TRP A 256 5.65 -0.15 -19.34
N LEU A 257 4.91 -0.48 -18.27
CA LEU A 257 5.40 -0.38 -16.90
C LEU A 257 4.87 -1.53 -16.07
N SER A 258 5.75 -2.15 -15.29
CA SER A 258 5.46 -3.22 -14.33
C SER A 258 5.75 -2.75 -12.91
N VAL A 259 4.81 -3.00 -12.01
CA VAL A 259 4.87 -2.67 -10.57
C VAL A 259 4.78 -3.97 -9.76
N PRO A 260 5.91 -4.65 -9.50
CA PRO A 260 5.93 -5.89 -8.74
C PRO A 260 5.57 -5.67 -7.27
N HIS A 261 4.90 -6.67 -6.70
CA HIS A 261 4.54 -6.75 -5.29
C HIS A 261 4.93 -8.10 -4.72
N GLY A 262 5.43 -8.11 -3.49
CA GLY A 262 5.50 -9.31 -2.68
C GLY A 262 4.16 -9.54 -1.97
N GLU A 263 3.80 -10.80 -1.78
CA GLU A 263 2.56 -11.23 -1.15
C GLU A 263 2.82 -12.37 -0.18
N LEU A 264 2.20 -12.33 0.99
CA LEU A 264 2.27 -13.43 1.95
C LEU A 264 0.88 -13.83 2.43
N ILE A 265 0.68 -15.14 2.59
CA ILE A 265 -0.31 -15.75 3.49
C ILE A 265 0.45 -16.41 4.62
N CYS A 266 0.25 -15.91 5.83
CA CYS A 266 0.89 -16.44 7.04
C CYS A 266 -0.16 -17.07 7.97
N ARG A 267 0.17 -18.20 8.60
CA ARG A 267 -0.63 -18.78 9.68
C ARG A 267 0.04 -18.52 11.03
N PRO A 268 -0.71 -18.01 12.02
CA PRO A 268 -0.20 -17.77 13.38
C PRO A 268 0.34 -19.00 14.10
#